data_09fa6aa2de4807a90f3b73fe76d7a123
#
_entry.id   09fa6aa2de4807a90f3b73fe76d7a123
#
_cell.length_a   1.000
_cell.length_b   1.000
_cell.length_c   1.000
_cell.angle_alpha   90.00
_cell.angle_beta   90.00
_cell.angle_gamma   90.00
#
_symmetry.space_group_name_H-M   'P 1'
#
loop_
_entity.id
_entity.type
_entity.pdbx_description
1 polymer ?
#
loop_
_entity_poly.entity_id
_entity_poly.type
_entity_poly.pdbx_seq_one_letter_code
_entity_poly.pdbx_strand_id
1 'polypeptide(L)'
;MKKIINPSIHNWVNNNAELLRNYRGQWVAHNAETVLAAADSGETLMRIIKEKGITNYVLLYVQPSWFIRPVRFPSIRKILPIHFKTFKKHEWIPNKEIIIATSTTSKVVEVLVDSGADMSLIPHWLGLELGLATTNHEVISQAHGISGSVKYVIRNLDYNIDGHLIKNVPTAWVLDVDCEDIILGREVIFDAFDIEFRQADEAVNFKHRYSHEIAFGS
;
A
#
# COMPACT_ATOMS: atom_id res chain seq x y z
N MET A 1 -7.72 -18.33 -7.00
CA MET A 1 -8.12 -18.02 -8.40
C MET A 1 -7.23 -16.90 -8.89
N LYS A 2 -6.19 -17.16 -9.68
CA LYS A 2 -5.31 -16.13 -10.25
C LYS A 2 -6.13 -15.29 -11.23
N LYS A 3 -6.30 -14.01 -10.93
CA LYS A 3 -6.86 -13.03 -11.87
C LYS A 3 -5.85 -12.83 -12.99
N ILE A 4 -6.02 -13.53 -14.10
CA ILE A 4 -5.26 -13.30 -15.32
C ILE A 4 -5.78 -11.98 -15.89
N ILE A 5 -5.08 -10.89 -15.62
CA ILE A 5 -5.31 -9.61 -16.32
C ILE A 5 -4.76 -9.83 -17.72
N ASN A 6 -5.66 -10.01 -18.68
CA ASN A 6 -5.29 -10.18 -20.08
C ASN A 6 -4.71 -8.86 -20.61
N PRO A 7 -3.44 -8.81 -21.05
CA PRO A 7 -2.83 -7.58 -21.56
C PRO A 7 -3.61 -6.93 -22.71
N SER A 8 -4.40 -7.71 -23.45
CA SER A 8 -5.25 -7.22 -24.53
C SER A 8 -6.37 -6.28 -24.05
N ILE A 9 -6.82 -6.40 -22.80
CA ILE A 9 -7.88 -5.54 -22.22
C ILE A 9 -7.34 -4.13 -21.99
N HIS A 10 -6.13 -3.99 -21.47
CA HIS A 10 -5.49 -2.68 -21.27
C HIS A 10 -5.28 -1.95 -22.59
N ASN A 11 -4.84 -2.66 -23.60
CA ASN A 11 -4.64 -2.09 -24.94
C ASN A 11 -5.98 -1.64 -25.56
N TRP A 12 -7.06 -2.42 -25.37
CA TRP A 12 -8.38 -2.04 -25.86
C TRP A 12 -8.90 -0.76 -25.19
N VAL A 13 -8.80 -0.65 -23.87
CA VAL A 13 -9.23 0.54 -23.10
C VAL A 13 -8.49 1.79 -23.57
N ASN A 14 -7.17 1.69 -23.74
CA ASN A 14 -6.34 2.82 -24.20
C ASN A 14 -6.70 3.26 -25.63
N ASN A 15 -6.92 2.30 -26.52
CA ASN A 15 -7.27 2.58 -27.92
C ASN A 15 -8.70 3.09 -28.11
N ASN A 16 -9.59 2.84 -27.13
CA ASN A 16 -10.99 3.24 -27.20
C ASN A 16 -11.36 4.31 -26.15
N ALA A 17 -10.39 5.08 -25.66
CA ALA A 17 -10.62 6.08 -24.61
C ALA A 17 -11.67 7.14 -25.00
N GLU A 18 -11.73 7.55 -26.25
CA GLU A 18 -12.73 8.50 -26.76
C GLU A 18 -14.16 7.90 -26.71
N LEU A 19 -14.31 6.67 -27.16
CA LEU A 19 -15.57 5.94 -27.12
C LEU A 19 -16.05 5.79 -25.67
N LEU A 20 -15.16 5.41 -24.75
CA LEU A 20 -15.46 5.18 -23.35
C LEU A 20 -15.86 6.46 -22.59
N ARG A 21 -15.52 7.65 -23.09
CA ARG A 21 -15.98 8.93 -22.51
C ARG A 21 -17.49 9.05 -22.41
N ASN A 22 -18.21 8.43 -23.32
CA ASN A 22 -19.68 8.47 -23.33
C ASN A 22 -20.32 7.60 -22.25
N TYR A 23 -19.52 6.73 -21.60
CA TYR A 23 -19.97 5.76 -20.60
C TYR A 23 -19.42 6.02 -19.20
N ARG A 24 -19.05 7.27 -18.89
CA ARG A 24 -18.50 7.63 -17.58
C ARG A 24 -19.42 7.26 -16.43
N GLY A 25 -18.88 6.56 -15.44
CA GLY A 25 -19.64 6.13 -14.27
C GLY A 25 -20.54 4.93 -14.53
N GLN A 26 -20.43 4.31 -15.69
CA GLN A 26 -21.27 3.17 -16.08
C GLN A 26 -20.44 1.87 -16.16
N TRP A 27 -21.14 0.78 -15.96
CA TRP A 27 -20.67 -0.54 -16.32
C TRP A 27 -20.91 -0.78 -17.81
N VAL A 28 -19.91 -1.28 -18.51
CA VAL A 28 -20.00 -1.64 -19.93
C VAL A 28 -19.63 -3.10 -20.15
N ALA A 29 -20.33 -3.74 -21.07
CA ALA A 29 -19.91 -5.02 -21.66
C ALA A 29 -19.35 -4.72 -23.04
N HIS A 30 -18.14 -5.18 -23.31
CA HIS A 30 -17.47 -4.97 -24.61
C HIS A 30 -16.84 -6.27 -25.11
N ASN A 31 -16.64 -6.34 -26.42
CA ASN A 31 -15.75 -7.31 -27.05
C ASN A 31 -14.48 -6.60 -27.53
N ALA A 32 -13.64 -7.27 -28.31
CA ALA A 32 -12.42 -6.66 -28.85
C ALA A 32 -12.67 -5.50 -29.84
N GLU A 33 -13.91 -5.30 -30.31
CA GLU A 33 -14.24 -4.34 -31.37
C GLU A 33 -15.10 -3.17 -30.86
N THR A 34 -16.09 -3.43 -29.99
CA THR A 34 -17.07 -2.40 -29.61
C THR A 34 -17.67 -2.63 -28.23
N VAL A 35 -18.37 -1.60 -27.72
CA VAL A 35 -19.26 -1.71 -26.56
C VAL A 35 -20.60 -2.34 -26.99
N LEU A 36 -20.95 -3.44 -26.33
CA LEU A 36 -22.16 -4.23 -26.66
C LEU A 36 -23.38 -3.81 -25.83
N ALA A 37 -23.14 -3.39 -24.60
CA ALA A 37 -24.15 -2.90 -23.67
C ALA A 37 -23.54 -2.04 -22.59
N ALA A 38 -24.33 -1.14 -22.00
CA ALA A 38 -23.94 -0.32 -20.86
C ALA A 38 -25.12 -0.13 -19.90
N ALA A 39 -24.81 0.06 -18.61
CA ALA A 39 -25.78 0.36 -17.56
C ALA A 39 -25.10 1.01 -16.35
N ASP A 40 -25.89 1.71 -15.53
CA ASP A 40 -25.39 2.39 -14.33
C ASP A 40 -25.03 1.42 -13.19
N SER A 41 -25.54 0.19 -13.23
CA SER A 41 -25.18 -0.87 -12.28
C SER A 41 -24.80 -2.16 -12.99
N GLY A 42 -23.90 -2.94 -12.35
CA GLY A 42 -23.50 -4.25 -12.85
C GLY A 42 -24.67 -5.23 -12.93
N GLU A 43 -25.62 -5.15 -12.00
CA GLU A 43 -26.82 -5.99 -11.98
C GLU A 43 -27.71 -5.72 -13.19
N THR A 44 -27.99 -4.44 -13.46
CA THR A 44 -28.76 -4.03 -14.64
C THR A 44 -28.08 -4.43 -15.94
N LEU A 45 -26.74 -4.29 -16.01
CA LEU A 45 -25.96 -4.69 -17.17
C LEU A 45 -26.09 -6.20 -17.42
N MET A 46 -25.98 -7.02 -16.38
CA MET A 46 -26.10 -8.49 -16.49
C MET A 46 -27.47 -8.91 -16.99
N ARG A 47 -28.54 -8.21 -16.57
CA ARG A 47 -29.89 -8.44 -17.09
C ARG A 47 -29.97 -8.13 -18.58
N ILE A 48 -29.45 -6.98 -19.02
CA ILE A 48 -29.43 -6.58 -20.44
C ILE A 48 -28.65 -7.59 -21.28
N ILE A 49 -27.50 -8.07 -20.80
CA ILE A 49 -26.69 -9.06 -21.46
C ILE A 49 -27.47 -10.35 -21.68
N LYS A 50 -28.18 -10.81 -20.64
CA LYS A 50 -29.02 -12.02 -20.71
C LYS A 50 -30.18 -11.87 -21.68
N GLU A 51 -30.90 -10.73 -21.62
CA GLU A 51 -32.02 -10.44 -22.51
C GLU A 51 -31.58 -10.35 -23.99
N LYS A 52 -30.41 -9.80 -24.26
CA LYS A 52 -29.85 -9.66 -25.61
C LYS A 52 -29.11 -10.93 -26.08
N GLY A 53 -28.96 -11.95 -25.26
CA GLY A 53 -28.26 -13.18 -25.61
C GLY A 53 -26.75 -12.99 -25.91
N ILE A 54 -26.11 -11.98 -25.29
CA ILE A 54 -24.69 -11.68 -25.53
C ILE A 54 -23.85 -12.74 -24.80
N THR A 55 -23.03 -13.50 -25.52
CA THR A 55 -22.27 -14.62 -24.96
C THR A 55 -20.75 -14.41 -24.85
N ASN A 56 -20.19 -13.47 -25.63
CA ASN A 56 -18.75 -13.21 -25.63
C ASN A 56 -18.49 -11.72 -25.29
N TYR A 57 -18.18 -11.45 -24.04
CA TYR A 57 -17.98 -10.10 -23.54
C TYR A 57 -17.00 -10.05 -22.38
N VAL A 58 -16.45 -8.85 -22.16
CA VAL A 58 -15.67 -8.47 -20.97
C VAL A 58 -16.41 -7.35 -20.26
N LEU A 59 -16.49 -7.40 -18.94
CA LEU A 59 -17.10 -6.36 -18.12
C LEU A 59 -16.05 -5.34 -17.68
N LEU A 60 -16.40 -4.07 -17.78
CA LEU A 60 -15.56 -2.96 -17.40
C LEU A 60 -16.41 -1.87 -16.71
N TYR A 61 -15.96 -1.35 -15.57
CA TYR A 61 -16.51 -0.13 -15.00
C TYR A 61 -15.69 1.06 -15.48
N VAL A 62 -16.34 1.99 -16.16
CA VAL A 62 -15.70 3.19 -16.73
C VAL A 62 -15.60 4.27 -15.66
N GLN A 63 -14.46 4.35 -14.99
CA GLN A 63 -14.28 5.32 -13.91
C GLN A 63 -14.31 6.76 -14.45
N PRO A 64 -15.09 7.67 -13.83
CA PRO A 64 -15.13 9.08 -14.21
C PRO A 64 -13.76 9.74 -14.20
N SER A 65 -12.90 9.33 -13.26
CA SER A 65 -11.53 9.85 -13.09
C SER A 65 -10.59 9.59 -14.28
N TRP A 66 -10.87 8.58 -15.11
CA TRP A 66 -10.03 8.28 -16.28
C TRP A 66 -10.02 9.40 -17.32
N PHE A 67 -11.01 10.28 -17.30
CA PHE A 67 -11.19 11.36 -18.28
C PHE A 67 -11.05 12.76 -17.67
N ILE A 68 -10.57 12.85 -16.45
CA ILE A 68 -10.15 14.12 -15.88
C ILE A 68 -8.95 14.56 -16.70
N ARG A 69 -9.16 15.60 -17.54
CA ARG A 69 -8.02 16.22 -18.21
C ARG A 69 -7.04 16.67 -17.14
N PRO A 70 -5.77 16.27 -17.21
CA PRO A 70 -4.79 16.88 -16.35
C PRO A 70 -4.94 18.39 -16.52
N VAL A 71 -5.15 19.11 -15.41
CA VAL A 71 -5.21 20.57 -15.45
C VAL A 71 -3.94 21.01 -16.16
N ARG A 72 -4.05 21.48 -17.39
CA ARG A 72 -2.94 22.09 -18.07
C ARG A 72 -2.71 23.40 -17.33
N PHE A 73 -1.81 23.39 -16.36
CA PHE A 73 -1.25 24.62 -15.84
C PHE A 73 -0.55 25.29 -17.02
N PRO A 74 -1.08 26.42 -17.52
CA PRO A 74 -0.42 27.10 -18.61
C PRO A 74 0.96 27.51 -18.11
N SER A 75 1.99 26.94 -18.71
CA SER A 75 3.39 27.37 -18.60
C SER A 75 4.17 27.15 -17.30
N ILE A 76 3.89 26.13 -16.48
CA ILE A 76 4.87 25.67 -15.48
C ILE A 76 6.25 25.39 -16.12
N ARG A 77 6.30 25.00 -17.38
CA ARG A 77 7.56 24.85 -18.12
C ARG A 77 8.38 26.14 -18.27
N LYS A 78 7.74 27.32 -18.14
CA LYS A 78 8.45 28.62 -18.19
C LYS A 78 8.91 29.10 -16.82
N ILE A 79 8.31 28.61 -15.74
CA ILE A 79 8.58 29.07 -14.36
C ILE A 79 9.60 28.17 -13.67
N LEU A 80 9.64 26.89 -13.99
CA LEU A 80 10.64 25.96 -13.49
C LEU A 80 11.27 25.24 -14.67
N PRO A 81 12.56 25.48 -14.98
CA PRO A 81 13.30 24.57 -15.83
C PRO A 81 13.41 23.24 -15.06
N ILE A 82 12.41 22.37 -15.22
CA ILE A 82 12.53 21.01 -14.80
C ILE A 82 13.56 20.40 -15.76
N HIS A 83 14.81 20.44 -15.37
CA HIS A 83 15.82 19.59 -15.94
C HIS A 83 15.37 18.17 -15.59
N PHE A 84 14.74 17.47 -16.53
CA PHE A 84 14.66 16.03 -16.48
C PHE A 84 16.11 15.52 -16.54
N LYS A 85 16.82 15.55 -15.43
CA LYS A 85 17.96 14.66 -15.26
C LYS A 85 17.41 13.30 -15.58
N THR A 86 18.02 12.61 -16.52
CA THR A 86 17.82 11.17 -16.77
C THR A 86 17.48 10.54 -15.45
N PHE A 87 16.31 9.92 -15.32
CA PHE A 87 15.91 9.21 -14.11
C PHE A 87 16.96 8.13 -13.90
N LYS A 88 18.00 8.43 -13.14
CA LYS A 88 18.77 7.37 -12.51
C LYS A 88 17.77 6.65 -11.63
N LYS A 89 17.61 5.34 -11.84
CA LYS A 89 16.88 4.51 -10.91
C LYS A 89 17.46 4.81 -9.54
N HIS A 90 16.68 5.44 -8.67
CA HIS A 90 17.12 5.66 -7.30
C HIS A 90 17.14 4.30 -6.64
N GLU A 91 18.31 3.84 -6.26
CA GLU A 91 18.51 2.57 -5.55
C GLU A 91 18.37 2.75 -4.04
N TRP A 92 18.20 4.01 -3.58
CA TRP A 92 18.02 4.29 -2.17
C TRP A 92 16.71 3.69 -1.63
N ILE A 93 16.85 2.98 -0.52
CA ILE A 93 15.75 2.37 0.22
C ILE A 93 15.64 3.12 1.55
N PRO A 94 14.43 3.55 1.97
CA PRO A 94 14.24 4.33 3.19
C PRO A 94 14.37 3.45 4.45
N ASN A 95 15.57 3.00 4.73
CA ASN A 95 15.88 2.20 5.90
C ASN A 95 16.22 3.09 7.10
N LYS A 96 15.92 2.56 8.30
CA LYS A 96 16.21 3.20 9.59
C LYS A 96 16.69 2.15 10.58
N GLU A 97 17.78 2.45 11.27
CA GLU A 97 18.20 1.65 12.42
C GLU A 97 17.34 1.99 13.65
N ILE A 98 16.78 0.98 14.27
CA ILE A 98 15.96 1.09 15.49
C ILE A 98 16.27 -0.05 16.46
N ILE A 99 15.77 0.07 17.71
CA ILE A 99 15.80 -1.03 18.65
C ILE A 99 14.38 -1.57 18.80
N ILE A 100 14.22 -2.90 18.65
CA ILE A 100 12.98 -3.61 18.96
C ILE A 100 13.21 -4.43 20.23
N ALA A 101 12.27 -4.37 21.16
CA ALA A 101 12.43 -5.02 22.44
C ALA A 101 11.15 -5.75 22.91
N THR A 102 11.37 -6.79 23.68
CA THR A 102 10.40 -7.42 24.58
C THR A 102 10.75 -7.07 26.03
N SER A 103 10.02 -7.60 26.99
CA SER A 103 10.35 -7.42 28.41
C SER A 103 11.70 -8.02 28.83
N THR A 104 12.26 -8.92 28.03
CA THR A 104 13.47 -9.70 28.40
C THR A 104 14.64 -9.51 27.44
N THR A 105 14.38 -9.08 26.21
CA THR A 105 15.40 -9.06 25.14
C THR A 105 15.21 -7.84 24.25
N SER A 106 16.31 -7.31 23.73
CA SER A 106 16.28 -6.25 22.70
C SER A 106 17.25 -6.53 21.58
N LYS A 107 16.93 -6.04 20.38
CA LYS A 107 17.74 -6.16 19.17
C LYS A 107 17.81 -4.83 18.45
N VAL A 108 19.01 -4.49 17.95
CA VAL A 108 19.19 -3.40 16.99
C VAL A 108 18.99 -3.98 15.61
N VAL A 109 18.11 -3.37 14.84
CA VAL A 109 17.75 -3.83 13.50
C VAL A 109 17.60 -2.66 12.54
N GLU A 110 17.87 -2.90 11.27
CA GLU A 110 17.55 -1.98 10.19
C GLU A 110 16.17 -2.34 9.63
N VAL A 111 15.26 -1.37 9.59
CA VAL A 111 13.88 -1.57 9.13
C VAL A 111 13.59 -0.73 7.91
N LEU A 112 12.80 -1.25 6.99
CA LEU A 112 12.21 -0.47 5.90
C LEU A 112 11.08 0.39 6.45
N VAL A 113 11.18 1.71 6.30
CA VAL A 113 10.09 2.63 6.66
C VAL A 113 9.08 2.67 5.53
N ASP A 114 7.91 2.06 5.73
CA ASP A 114 6.90 1.86 4.68
C ASP A 114 5.58 2.55 5.04
N SER A 115 5.31 3.69 4.39
CA SER A 115 4.03 4.40 4.53
C SER A 115 2.84 3.66 3.90
N GLY A 116 3.07 2.62 3.12
CA GLY A 116 2.06 1.75 2.53
C GLY A 116 1.64 0.59 3.44
N ALA A 117 2.45 0.26 4.45
CA ALA A 117 2.13 -0.78 5.41
C ALA A 117 1.29 -0.22 6.57
N ASP A 118 0.16 -0.85 6.86
CA ASP A 118 -0.68 -0.46 8.00
C ASP A 118 0.02 -0.77 9.34
N MET A 119 0.59 -1.95 9.47
CA MET A 119 1.21 -2.47 10.68
C MET A 119 2.70 -2.77 10.45
N SER A 120 3.49 -2.64 11.50
CA SER A 120 4.88 -3.09 11.50
C SER A 120 4.96 -4.61 11.41
N LEU A 121 6.02 -5.12 10.77
CA LEU A 121 6.21 -6.54 10.52
C LEU A 121 7.64 -6.94 10.85
N ILE A 122 7.79 -8.10 11.50
CA ILE A 122 9.08 -8.73 11.75
C ILE A 122 9.09 -10.19 11.23
N PRO A 123 10.22 -10.66 10.68
CA PRO A 123 10.37 -12.02 10.19
C PRO A 123 10.40 -13.05 11.33
N HIS A 124 10.22 -14.31 10.96
CA HIS A 124 10.18 -15.43 11.89
C HIS A 124 11.42 -15.49 12.79
N TRP A 125 12.61 -15.40 12.17
CA TRP A 125 13.87 -15.51 12.88
C TRP A 125 14.07 -14.42 13.96
N LEU A 126 13.68 -13.16 13.65
CA LEU A 126 13.80 -12.05 14.59
C LEU A 126 12.89 -12.23 15.81
N GLY A 127 11.66 -12.72 15.58
CA GLY A 127 10.77 -13.05 16.68
C GLY A 127 11.34 -14.10 17.62
N LEU A 128 11.97 -15.15 17.10
CA LEU A 128 12.67 -16.16 17.90
C LEU A 128 13.82 -15.56 18.71
N GLU A 129 14.61 -14.68 18.09
CA GLU A 129 15.72 -13.98 18.77
C GLU A 129 15.24 -13.01 19.87
N LEU A 130 14.03 -12.47 19.72
CA LEU A 130 13.36 -11.67 20.76
C LEU A 130 12.68 -12.51 21.84
N GLY A 131 12.78 -13.85 21.74
CA GLY A 131 12.20 -14.77 22.71
C GLY A 131 10.70 -14.98 22.52
N LEU A 132 10.12 -14.65 21.36
CA LEU A 132 8.72 -14.90 21.07
C LEU A 132 8.48 -16.39 20.84
N ALA A 133 7.32 -16.86 21.30
CA ALA A 133 6.85 -18.22 21.09
C ALA A 133 5.42 -18.23 20.62
N THR A 134 5.04 -19.24 19.87
CA THR A 134 3.65 -19.52 19.47
C THR A 134 2.99 -20.45 20.48
N THR A 135 1.70 -20.30 20.69
CA THR A 135 0.89 -21.17 21.52
C THR A 135 -0.14 -21.94 20.68
N ASN A 136 -0.63 -23.08 21.17
CA ASN A 136 -1.55 -23.96 20.44
C ASN A 136 -2.94 -23.33 20.16
N HIS A 137 -3.24 -22.15 20.73
CA HIS A 137 -4.55 -21.49 20.62
C HIS A 137 -4.47 -20.09 20.04
N GLU A 138 -3.39 -19.78 19.29
CA GLU A 138 -3.23 -18.45 18.70
C GLU A 138 -4.13 -18.23 17.50
N VAL A 139 -4.61 -17.00 17.40
CA VAL A 139 -5.31 -16.54 16.20
C VAL A 139 -4.25 -16.20 15.14
N ILE A 140 -4.12 -17.08 14.14
CA ILE A 140 -3.26 -16.85 13.00
C ILE A 140 -4.02 -16.01 11.99
N SER A 141 -3.49 -14.83 11.69
CA SER A 141 -4.00 -13.93 10.66
C SER A 141 -3.22 -14.10 9.35
N GLN A 142 -3.78 -13.60 8.27
CA GLN A 142 -3.14 -13.63 6.95
C GLN A 142 -3.12 -12.23 6.36
N ALA A 143 -1.95 -11.74 6.00
CA ALA A 143 -1.78 -10.50 5.25
C ALA A 143 -1.55 -10.79 3.77
N HIS A 144 -2.00 -9.87 2.91
CA HIS A 144 -1.82 -9.95 1.47
C HIS A 144 -1.03 -8.74 1.01
N GLY A 145 0.09 -8.98 0.37
CA GLY A 145 0.94 -7.95 -0.24
C GLY A 145 1.16 -8.18 -1.73
N ILE A 146 1.99 -7.36 -2.34
CA ILE A 146 2.34 -7.46 -3.77
C ILE A 146 3.02 -8.80 -4.06
N SER A 147 3.81 -9.33 -3.11
CA SER A 147 4.60 -10.55 -3.24
C SER A 147 3.83 -11.83 -2.89
N GLY A 148 2.59 -11.73 -2.40
CA GLY A 148 1.80 -12.89 -2.00
C GLY A 148 1.08 -12.71 -0.68
N SER A 149 0.85 -13.79 0.06
CA SER A 149 0.25 -13.77 1.39
C SER A 149 1.17 -14.42 2.40
N VAL A 150 1.24 -13.84 3.58
CA VAL A 150 2.02 -14.35 4.72
C VAL A 150 1.11 -14.61 5.91
N LYS A 151 1.42 -15.65 6.69
CA LYS A 151 0.76 -15.93 7.95
C LYS A 151 1.49 -15.25 9.09
N TYR A 152 0.77 -14.63 9.99
CA TYR A 152 1.36 -13.94 11.13
C TYR A 152 0.51 -14.05 12.39
N VAL A 153 1.12 -13.76 13.51
CA VAL A 153 0.48 -13.53 14.79
C VAL A 153 0.85 -12.13 15.29
N ILE A 154 -0.05 -11.48 16.02
CA ILE A 154 0.23 -10.13 16.55
C ILE A 154 0.97 -10.27 17.87
N ARG A 155 2.01 -9.45 18.03
CA ARG A 155 2.78 -9.25 19.26
C ARG A 155 2.90 -7.77 19.57
N ASN A 156 2.76 -7.40 20.82
CA ASN A 156 3.05 -6.05 21.28
C ASN A 156 4.52 -5.96 21.65
N LEU A 157 5.26 -5.15 20.92
CA LEU A 157 6.70 -4.95 21.09
C LEU A 157 6.99 -3.49 21.44
N ASP A 158 8.11 -3.24 22.09
CA ASP A 158 8.59 -1.90 22.37
C ASP A 158 9.61 -1.49 21.30
N TYR A 159 9.48 -0.27 20.80
CA TYR A 159 10.36 0.30 19.78
C TYR A 159 11.10 1.50 20.34
N ASN A 160 12.43 1.56 20.16
CA ASN A 160 13.18 2.77 20.44
C ASN A 160 13.69 3.34 19.10
N ILE A 161 13.24 4.54 18.77
CA ILE A 161 13.56 5.25 17.55
C ILE A 161 14.19 6.58 17.95
N ASP A 162 15.47 6.78 17.60
CA ASP A 162 16.25 7.98 17.93
C ASP A 162 16.18 8.35 19.43
N GLY A 163 16.18 7.35 20.33
CA GLY A 163 16.12 7.54 21.78
C GLY A 163 14.71 7.68 22.36
N HIS A 164 13.68 7.70 21.51
CA HIS A 164 12.27 7.75 21.96
C HIS A 164 11.68 6.34 22.06
N LEU A 165 11.25 5.98 23.28
CA LEU A 165 10.64 4.68 23.55
C LEU A 165 9.14 4.71 23.28
N ILE A 166 8.68 3.94 22.30
CA ILE A 166 7.28 3.71 21.98
C ILE A 166 6.90 2.31 22.47
N LYS A 167 5.98 2.24 23.42
CA LYS A 167 5.60 0.97 24.05
C LYS A 167 4.40 0.32 23.39
N ASN A 168 4.36 -1.01 23.46
CA ASN A 168 3.22 -1.83 23.05
C ASN A 168 2.79 -1.63 21.60
N VAL A 169 3.73 -1.49 20.69
CA VAL A 169 3.45 -1.35 19.25
C VAL A 169 2.93 -2.69 18.71
N PRO A 170 1.70 -2.76 18.18
CA PRO A 170 1.18 -3.96 17.53
C PRO A 170 2.06 -4.31 16.32
N THR A 171 2.61 -5.51 16.34
CA THR A 171 3.58 -5.96 15.34
C THR A 171 3.18 -7.33 14.82
N ALA A 172 3.15 -7.47 13.51
CA ALA A 172 2.94 -8.75 12.84
C ALA A 172 4.23 -9.56 12.90
N TRP A 173 4.26 -10.61 13.70
CA TRP A 173 5.33 -11.61 13.66
C TRP A 173 4.99 -12.66 12.63
N VAL A 174 5.70 -12.65 11.50
CA VAL A 174 5.49 -13.58 10.38
C VAL A 174 5.96 -14.97 10.78
N LEU A 175 5.13 -15.97 10.46
CA LEU A 175 5.43 -17.38 10.75
C LEU A 175 6.09 -18.08 9.55
N ASP A 176 6.00 -17.50 8.36
CA ASP A 176 6.63 -18.03 7.15
C ASP A 176 8.14 -17.74 7.19
N VAL A 177 8.94 -18.80 7.14
CA VAL A 177 10.40 -18.72 7.32
C VAL A 177 11.15 -18.05 6.17
N ASP A 178 10.51 -17.94 5.01
CA ASP A 178 11.11 -17.34 3.80
C ASP A 178 10.94 -15.81 3.75
N CYS A 179 10.24 -15.22 4.73
CA CYS A 179 10.10 -13.77 4.84
C CYS A 179 11.30 -13.23 5.63
N GLU A 180 12.06 -12.32 5.03
CA GLU A 180 13.22 -11.68 5.64
C GLU A 180 12.99 -10.20 5.96
N ASP A 181 11.91 -9.60 5.43
CA ASP A 181 11.64 -8.17 5.55
C ASP A 181 11.32 -7.77 6.98
N ILE A 182 11.93 -6.65 7.42
CA ILE A 182 11.58 -5.95 8.65
C ILE A 182 10.97 -4.62 8.24
N ILE A 183 9.67 -4.44 8.50
CA ILE A 183 8.91 -3.28 8.03
C ILE A 183 8.43 -2.46 9.23
N LEU A 184 8.67 -1.16 9.18
CA LEU A 184 8.10 -0.19 10.10
C LEU A 184 6.85 0.43 9.46
N GLY A 185 5.67 -0.04 9.89
CA GLY A 185 4.37 0.39 9.39
C GLY A 185 3.82 1.61 10.13
N ARG A 186 2.62 2.03 9.71
CA ARG A 186 2.00 3.28 10.17
C ARG A 186 1.47 3.21 11.60
N GLU A 187 0.86 2.09 11.97
CA GLU A 187 0.13 1.97 13.24
C GLU A 187 1.02 2.33 14.44
N VAL A 188 0.57 3.26 15.26
CA VAL A 188 1.24 3.85 16.42
C VAL A 188 2.47 4.71 16.05
N ILE A 189 3.32 4.26 15.12
CA ILE A 189 4.59 4.92 14.80
C ILE A 189 4.36 6.27 14.11
N PHE A 190 3.48 6.31 13.10
CA PHE A 190 3.21 7.55 12.36
C PHE A 190 2.34 8.53 13.16
N ASP A 191 1.72 8.07 14.24
CA ASP A 191 1.05 8.93 15.21
C ASP A 191 2.06 9.56 16.20
N ALA A 192 3.12 8.82 16.54
CA ALA A 192 4.15 9.26 17.46
C ALA A 192 5.20 10.17 16.81
N PHE A 193 5.39 10.08 15.49
CA PHE A 193 6.43 10.84 14.78
C PHE A 193 5.88 11.53 13.53
N ASP A 194 6.44 12.73 13.25
CA ASP A 194 6.48 13.27 11.89
C ASP A 194 7.66 12.63 11.16
N ILE A 195 7.39 11.97 10.03
CA ILE A 195 8.41 11.25 9.26
C ILE A 195 8.62 11.95 7.92
N GLU A 196 9.85 12.39 7.67
CA GLU A 196 10.25 13.07 6.45
C GLU A 196 11.18 12.18 5.62
N PHE A 197 10.77 11.89 4.38
CA PHE A 197 11.59 11.16 3.42
C PHE A 197 12.34 12.13 2.53
N ARG A 198 13.65 12.18 2.66
CA ARG A 198 14.54 13.06 1.89
C ARG A 198 15.34 12.26 0.88
N GLN A 199 14.70 11.89 -0.22
CA GLN A 199 15.31 11.00 -1.22
C GLN A 199 16.59 11.58 -1.83
N ALA A 200 16.67 12.91 -2.01
CA ALA A 200 17.86 13.56 -2.55
C ALA A 200 19.08 13.46 -1.64
N ASP A 201 18.84 13.36 -0.33
CA ASP A 201 19.86 13.26 0.73
C ASP A 201 20.01 11.83 1.22
N GLU A 202 19.24 10.89 0.66
CA GLU A 202 19.19 9.47 1.07
C GLU A 202 18.96 9.30 2.57
N ALA A 203 17.99 10.06 3.12
CA ALA A 203 17.73 10.12 4.56
C ALA A 203 16.24 10.01 4.90
N VAL A 204 15.94 9.34 6.02
CA VAL A 204 14.63 9.36 6.68
C VAL A 204 14.80 10.00 8.05
N ASN A 205 14.11 11.10 8.29
CA ASN A 205 14.14 11.85 9.54
C ASN A 205 12.89 11.57 10.35
N PHE A 206 13.06 11.29 11.63
CA PHE A 206 11.98 11.08 12.59
C PHE A 206 11.98 12.26 13.57
N LYS A 207 10.86 12.96 13.66
CA LYS A 207 10.65 14.01 14.65
C LYS A 207 9.53 13.58 15.59
N HIS A 208 9.88 13.29 16.83
CA HIS A 208 8.90 12.87 17.83
C HIS A 208 7.88 13.99 18.09
N ARG A 209 6.60 13.65 18.05
CA ARG A 209 5.51 14.53 18.43
C ARG A 209 5.40 14.49 19.94
N TYR A 210 5.78 15.58 20.60
CA TYR A 210 5.45 15.74 22.01
C TYR A 210 3.92 15.85 22.09
N SER A 211 3.26 14.89 22.73
CA SER A 211 1.91 15.13 23.20
C SER A 211 1.98 16.39 24.06
N HIS A 212 1.34 17.47 23.63
CA HIS A 212 0.99 18.52 24.57
C HIS A 212 0.10 17.85 25.60
N GLU A 213 0.64 17.53 26.76
CA GLU A 213 -0.18 17.33 27.93
C GLU A 213 -1.03 18.59 28.03
N ILE A 214 -2.31 18.44 27.67
CA ILE A 214 -3.30 19.46 28.00
C ILE A 214 -3.35 19.38 29.53
N ALA A 215 -2.63 20.30 30.17
CA ALA A 215 -2.78 20.57 31.57
C ALA A 215 -4.23 21.03 31.76
N PHE A 216 -5.12 20.10 32.09
CA PHE A 216 -6.40 20.45 32.69
C PHE A 216 -6.06 21.08 34.05
N GLY A 217 -6.02 22.42 34.05
CA GLY A 217 -5.93 23.22 35.25
C GLY A 217 -7.06 22.82 36.17
N SER A 218 -6.66 22.46 37.37
CA SER A 218 -7.47 22.30 38.55
C SER A 218 -8.34 23.53 38.86
#